data_1eae5d6bb51541baf84b957927193edf
#
_entry.id   1eae5d6bb51541baf84b957927193edf
#
_cell.length_a   1.000
_cell.length_b   1.000
_cell.length_c   1.000
_cell.angle_alpha   90.00
_cell.angle_beta   90.00
_cell.angle_gamma   90.00
#
_symmetry.space_group_name_H-M   'P 1'
#
loop_
_entity.id
_entity.type
_entity.pdbx_description
1 polymer ?
#
loop_
_entity_poly.entity_id
_entity_poly.type
_entity_poly.pdbx_seq_one_letter_code
_entity_poly.pdbx_strand_id
1 'polypeptide(L)'
;MKYFILGGGLSLILAILFFSLDFNTDITTYSGALMVGLIEEVAKTAIVAFFLFKSKKSNYILDGLLIGAAVGAGFAAFETAGYILRLGLSNGLNIMLQVIKLRGFLAPGGHVAWAAIEGAALMYVKGFDKLDKKHLNDKRFLLICLIPIILHGIWDMPISDPIYLFHI
;
A
#
# COMPACT_ATOMS: atom_id res chain seq x y z
N MET A 1 14.17 7.30 -6.88
CA MET A 1 13.15 7.95 -7.73
C MET A 1 12.34 6.97 -8.59
N LYS A 2 12.97 5.99 -9.29
CA LYS A 2 12.27 5.00 -10.12
C LYS A 2 11.18 4.22 -9.36
N TYR A 3 11.49 3.64 -8.22
CA TYR A 3 10.55 2.84 -7.41
C TYR A 3 9.41 3.68 -6.81
N PHE A 4 9.68 4.93 -6.49
CA PHE A 4 8.68 5.87 -6.02
C PHE A 4 7.67 6.20 -7.14
N ILE A 5 8.13 6.69 -8.28
CA ILE A 5 7.22 7.15 -9.35
C ILE A 5 6.55 5.97 -10.06
N LEU A 6 7.34 5.05 -10.64
CA LEU A 6 6.80 3.93 -11.38
C LEU A 6 6.17 2.89 -10.46
N GLY A 7 6.81 2.61 -9.31
CA GLY A 7 6.31 1.63 -8.37
C GLY A 7 5.01 2.08 -7.71
N GLY A 8 4.99 3.29 -7.17
CA GLY A 8 3.79 3.85 -6.56
C GLY A 8 2.64 4.02 -7.56
N GLY A 9 2.92 4.58 -8.74
CA GLY A 9 1.91 4.75 -9.79
C GLY A 9 1.34 3.42 -10.30
N LEU A 10 2.20 2.44 -10.59
CA LEU A 10 1.75 1.13 -11.07
C LEU A 10 0.96 0.37 -10.00
N SER A 11 1.35 0.44 -8.72
CA SER A 11 0.62 -0.21 -7.65
C SER A 11 -0.76 0.42 -7.42
N LEU A 12 -0.88 1.75 -7.52
CA LEU A 12 -2.18 2.42 -7.47
C LEU A 12 -3.08 2.04 -8.66
N ILE A 13 -2.54 2.02 -9.88
CA ILE A 13 -3.30 1.59 -11.06
C ILE A 13 -3.78 0.14 -10.88
N LEU A 14 -2.92 -0.74 -10.37
CA LEU A 14 -3.29 -2.14 -10.14
C LEU A 14 -4.37 -2.27 -9.05
N ALA A 15 -4.31 -1.48 -7.98
CA ALA A 15 -5.35 -1.44 -6.96
C ALA A 15 -6.70 -0.96 -7.56
N ILE A 16 -6.70 0.10 -8.37
CA ILE A 16 -7.90 0.59 -9.05
C ILE A 16 -8.50 -0.49 -9.97
N LEU A 17 -7.66 -1.25 -10.69
CA LEU A 17 -8.13 -2.37 -11.52
C LEU A 17 -8.76 -3.47 -10.66
N PHE A 18 -8.21 -3.79 -9.50
CA PHE A 18 -8.80 -4.77 -8.58
C PHE A 18 -10.12 -4.26 -7.99
N PHE A 19 -10.24 -2.98 -7.66
CA PHE A 19 -11.50 -2.38 -7.21
C PHE A 19 -12.62 -2.49 -8.28
N SER A 20 -12.27 -2.54 -9.56
CA SER A 20 -13.24 -2.73 -10.64
C SER A 20 -13.82 -4.16 -10.76
N LEU A 21 -13.30 -5.13 -9.99
CA LEU A 21 -13.76 -6.53 -10.00
C LEU A 21 -14.96 -6.80 -9.08
N ASP A 22 -15.68 -5.76 -8.67
CA ASP A 22 -16.93 -5.83 -7.88
C ASP A 22 -16.79 -6.49 -6.50
N PHE A 23 -15.65 -6.31 -5.84
CA PHE A 23 -15.50 -6.65 -4.43
C PHE A 23 -16.26 -5.66 -3.55
N ASN A 24 -16.76 -6.14 -2.40
CA ASN A 24 -17.29 -5.22 -1.39
C ASN A 24 -16.15 -4.39 -0.78
N THR A 25 -16.03 -3.15 -1.22
CA THR A 25 -15.03 -2.17 -0.78
C THR A 25 -15.66 -0.97 -0.09
N ASP A 26 -16.87 -1.13 0.43
CA ASP A 26 -17.55 -0.10 1.21
C ASP A 26 -16.87 0.07 2.57
N ILE A 27 -16.03 1.11 2.69
CA ILE A 27 -15.28 1.43 3.91
C ILE A 27 -16.18 1.82 5.08
N THR A 28 -17.48 2.04 4.87
CA THR A 28 -18.44 2.21 5.97
C THR A 28 -18.70 0.89 6.70
N THR A 29 -18.25 -0.24 6.14
CA THR A 29 -18.35 -1.57 6.74
C THR A 29 -16.96 -2.10 7.11
N TYR A 30 -16.86 -2.86 8.20
CA TYR A 30 -15.60 -3.50 8.62
C TYR A 30 -15.04 -4.45 7.56
N SER A 31 -15.92 -5.21 6.89
CA SER A 31 -15.51 -6.12 5.82
C SER A 31 -15.00 -5.37 4.59
N GLY A 32 -15.63 -4.25 4.24
CA GLY A 32 -15.19 -3.42 3.13
C GLY A 32 -13.83 -2.78 3.40
N ALA A 33 -13.61 -2.23 4.58
CA ALA A 33 -12.32 -1.68 4.99
C ALA A 33 -11.19 -2.74 4.93
N LEU A 34 -11.44 -3.96 5.43
CA LEU A 34 -10.49 -5.06 5.32
C LEU A 34 -10.22 -5.46 3.85
N MET A 35 -11.24 -5.42 2.99
CA MET A 35 -11.09 -5.72 1.57
C MET A 35 -10.26 -4.65 0.86
N VAL A 36 -10.44 -3.36 1.18
CA VAL A 36 -9.60 -2.28 0.67
C VAL A 36 -8.15 -2.51 1.06
N GLY A 37 -7.87 -2.76 2.36
CA GLY A 37 -6.52 -3.06 2.82
C GLY A 37 -5.91 -4.27 2.10
N LEU A 38 -6.66 -5.35 1.90
CA LEU A 38 -6.21 -6.52 1.16
C LEU A 38 -5.83 -6.18 -0.29
N ILE A 39 -6.71 -5.50 -1.01
CA ILE A 39 -6.52 -5.15 -2.43
C ILE A 39 -5.28 -4.28 -2.59
N GLU A 40 -5.13 -3.25 -1.75
CA GLU A 40 -4.03 -2.31 -1.88
C GLU A 40 -2.68 -2.93 -1.48
N GLU A 41 -2.63 -3.71 -0.40
CA GLU A 41 -1.37 -4.36 -0.01
C GLU A 41 -0.98 -5.43 -1.04
N VAL A 42 -1.91 -6.22 -1.57
CA VAL A 42 -1.62 -7.16 -2.66
C VAL A 42 -1.11 -6.44 -3.91
N ALA A 43 -1.70 -5.30 -4.28
CA ALA A 43 -1.23 -4.51 -5.42
C ALA A 43 0.19 -3.97 -5.19
N LYS A 44 0.50 -3.42 -4.00
CA LYS A 44 1.84 -2.94 -3.64
C LYS A 44 2.86 -4.09 -3.63
N THR A 45 2.53 -5.20 -2.98
CA THR A 45 3.37 -6.41 -2.93
C THR A 45 3.68 -6.95 -4.32
N ALA A 46 2.71 -7.00 -5.22
CA ALA A 46 2.92 -7.47 -6.59
C ALA A 46 3.96 -6.60 -7.34
N ILE A 47 3.88 -5.28 -7.18
CA ILE A 47 4.83 -4.35 -7.81
C ILE A 47 6.20 -4.39 -7.16
N VAL A 48 6.28 -4.51 -5.83
CA VAL A 48 7.54 -4.72 -5.11
C VAL A 48 8.22 -6.01 -5.59
N ALA A 49 7.48 -7.12 -5.63
CA ALA A 49 7.97 -8.40 -6.15
C ALA A 49 8.46 -8.27 -7.60
N PHE A 50 7.71 -7.61 -8.47
CA PHE A 50 8.12 -7.37 -9.86
C PHE A 50 9.47 -6.65 -9.96
N PHE A 51 9.71 -5.61 -9.15
CA PHE A 51 10.99 -4.92 -9.15
C PHE A 51 12.12 -5.78 -8.58
N LEU A 52 11.85 -6.55 -7.54
CA LEU A 52 12.83 -7.47 -6.95
C LEU A 52 13.20 -8.60 -7.91
N PHE A 53 12.23 -9.18 -8.65
CA PHE A 53 12.51 -10.17 -9.69
C PHE A 53 13.39 -9.62 -10.82
N LYS A 54 13.22 -8.34 -11.16
CA LYS A 54 14.04 -7.68 -12.19
C LYS A 54 15.40 -7.20 -11.68
N SER A 55 15.60 -7.12 -10.38
CA SER A 55 16.85 -6.64 -9.79
C SER A 55 17.86 -7.77 -9.65
N LYS A 56 18.92 -7.72 -10.45
CA LYS A 56 20.07 -8.65 -10.33
C LYS A 56 20.97 -8.33 -9.12
N LYS A 57 20.78 -7.18 -8.47
CA LYS A 57 21.64 -6.67 -7.39
C LYS A 57 21.02 -6.77 -6.01
N SER A 58 19.73 -7.13 -5.91
CA SER A 58 19.01 -7.21 -4.62
C SER A 58 19.32 -8.55 -3.96
N ASN A 59 20.17 -8.53 -2.94
CA ASN A 59 20.63 -9.72 -2.22
C ASN A 59 20.30 -9.69 -0.73
N TYR A 60 19.98 -8.53 -0.18
CA TYR A 60 19.79 -8.33 1.24
C TYR A 60 18.33 -8.01 1.57
N ILE A 61 17.92 -8.29 2.80
CA ILE A 61 16.59 -7.90 3.32
C ILE A 61 16.38 -6.39 3.20
N LEU A 62 17.45 -5.61 3.40
CA LEU A 62 17.44 -4.17 3.28
C LEU A 62 17.05 -3.70 1.87
N ASP A 63 17.45 -4.43 0.82
CA ASP A 63 17.06 -4.08 -0.55
C ASP A 63 15.53 -4.16 -0.72
N GLY A 64 14.92 -5.23 -0.19
CA GLY A 64 13.46 -5.40 -0.19
C GLY A 64 12.76 -4.31 0.60
N LEU A 65 13.26 -4.03 1.80
CA LEU A 65 12.74 -2.97 2.66
C LEU A 65 12.77 -1.61 1.97
N LEU A 66 13.89 -1.22 1.37
CA LEU A 66 14.04 0.09 0.70
C LEU A 66 13.19 0.19 -0.58
N ILE A 67 13.11 -0.89 -1.37
CA ILE A 67 12.26 -0.91 -2.57
C ILE A 67 10.79 -0.84 -2.16
N GLY A 68 10.38 -1.61 -1.16
CA GLY A 68 9.03 -1.57 -0.61
C GLY A 68 8.68 -0.19 -0.07
N ALA A 69 9.54 0.40 0.76
CA ALA A 69 9.36 1.76 1.29
C ALA A 69 9.17 2.79 0.18
N ALA A 70 9.98 2.72 -0.88
CA ALA A 70 9.87 3.64 -2.01
C ALA A 70 8.57 3.45 -2.81
N VAL A 71 8.10 2.22 -3.00
CA VAL A 71 6.81 1.92 -3.65
C VAL A 71 5.66 2.44 -2.77
N GLY A 72 5.68 2.13 -1.47
CA GLY A 72 4.66 2.59 -0.52
C GLY A 72 4.59 4.11 -0.41
N ALA A 73 5.73 4.80 -0.40
CA ALA A 73 5.78 6.27 -0.40
C ALA A 73 5.16 6.86 -1.68
N GLY A 74 5.45 6.26 -2.83
CA GLY A 74 4.85 6.68 -4.10
C GLY A 74 3.35 6.41 -4.14
N PHE A 75 2.91 5.25 -3.66
CA PHE A 75 1.49 4.91 -3.55
C PHE A 75 0.76 5.95 -2.70
N ALA A 76 1.24 6.19 -1.47
CA ALA A 76 0.64 7.18 -0.55
C ALA A 76 0.55 8.59 -1.17
N ALA A 77 1.59 9.01 -1.90
CA ALA A 77 1.61 10.31 -2.54
C ALA A 77 0.55 10.43 -3.64
N PHE A 78 0.46 9.45 -4.54
CA PHE A 78 -0.52 9.46 -5.64
C PHE A 78 -1.96 9.27 -5.15
N GLU A 79 -2.17 8.38 -4.19
CA GLU A 79 -3.46 8.17 -3.58
C GLU A 79 -3.94 9.43 -2.85
N THR A 80 -3.07 10.05 -2.04
CA THR A 80 -3.38 11.31 -1.36
C THR A 80 -3.70 12.42 -2.36
N ALA A 81 -2.96 12.52 -3.47
CA ALA A 81 -3.26 13.47 -4.54
C ALA A 81 -4.67 13.24 -5.14
N GLY A 82 -5.07 11.98 -5.33
CA GLY A 82 -6.41 11.60 -5.77
C GLY A 82 -7.49 12.05 -4.79
N TYR A 83 -7.30 11.81 -3.48
CA TYR A 83 -8.23 12.29 -2.43
C TYR A 83 -8.34 13.81 -2.40
N ILE A 84 -7.20 14.51 -2.45
CA ILE A 84 -7.15 15.98 -2.46
C ILE A 84 -7.96 16.54 -3.64
N LEU A 85 -7.75 15.99 -4.83
CA LEU A 85 -8.45 16.44 -6.02
C LEU A 85 -9.95 16.19 -5.91
N ARG A 86 -10.36 14.96 -5.56
CA ARG A 86 -11.77 14.58 -5.44
C ARG A 86 -12.50 15.41 -4.40
N LEU A 87 -11.96 15.52 -3.18
CA LEU A 87 -12.62 16.23 -2.09
C LEU A 87 -12.56 17.74 -2.25
N GLY A 88 -11.47 18.27 -2.84
CA GLY A 88 -11.35 19.68 -3.15
C GLY A 88 -12.37 20.14 -4.18
N LEU A 89 -12.62 19.34 -5.22
CA LEU A 89 -13.64 19.63 -6.24
C LEU A 89 -15.07 19.53 -5.68
N SER A 90 -15.33 18.59 -4.75
CA SER A 90 -16.67 18.36 -4.20
C SER A 90 -17.00 19.29 -3.04
N ASN A 91 -16.02 19.62 -2.17
CA ASN A 91 -16.25 20.27 -0.88
C ASN A 91 -15.49 21.59 -0.68
N GLY A 92 -14.71 21.98 -1.68
CA GLY A 92 -14.00 23.26 -1.70
C GLY A 92 -12.63 23.25 -1.01
N LEU A 93 -11.96 24.40 -1.08
CA LEU A 93 -10.56 24.57 -0.70
C LEU A 93 -10.26 24.26 0.78
N ASN A 94 -11.18 24.59 1.69
CA ASN A 94 -10.95 24.36 3.12
C ASN A 94 -10.82 22.87 3.44
N ILE A 95 -11.68 22.03 2.89
CA ILE A 95 -11.61 20.56 3.06
C ILE A 95 -10.36 20.02 2.37
N MET A 96 -10.03 20.51 1.17
CA MET A 96 -8.81 20.15 0.48
C MET A 96 -7.56 20.37 1.36
N LEU A 97 -7.44 21.54 2.01
CA LEU A 97 -6.30 21.87 2.88
C LEU A 97 -6.25 21.00 4.14
N GLN A 98 -7.40 20.62 4.70
CA GLN A 98 -7.46 19.70 5.83
C GLN A 98 -6.97 18.29 5.43
N VAL A 99 -7.42 17.78 4.28
CA VAL A 99 -6.99 16.49 3.74
C VAL A 99 -5.50 16.47 3.46
N ILE A 100 -4.94 17.55 2.85
CA ILE A 100 -3.50 17.69 2.62
C ILE A 100 -2.72 17.55 3.94
N LYS A 101 -3.13 18.28 4.98
CA LYS A 101 -2.44 18.26 6.27
C LYS A 101 -2.51 16.89 6.93
N LEU A 102 -3.67 16.28 6.99
CA LEU A 102 -3.87 15.02 7.67
C LEU A 102 -3.22 13.86 6.91
N ARG A 103 -3.63 13.64 5.66
CA ARG A 103 -3.11 12.52 4.86
C ARG A 103 -1.65 12.69 4.47
N GLY A 104 -1.21 13.93 4.19
CA GLY A 104 0.18 14.22 3.89
C GLY A 104 1.12 13.89 5.05
N PHE A 105 0.64 13.93 6.29
CA PHE A 105 1.43 13.60 7.48
C PHE A 105 1.27 12.13 7.90
N LEU A 106 0.06 11.58 7.87
CA LEU A 106 -0.24 10.26 8.42
C LEU A 106 -0.14 9.13 7.39
N ALA A 107 -0.67 9.32 6.17
CA ALA A 107 -0.73 8.24 5.17
C ALA A 107 0.66 7.70 4.77
N PRO A 108 1.73 8.52 4.60
CA PRO A 108 3.06 7.98 4.30
C PRO A 108 3.57 7.03 5.38
N GLY A 109 3.28 7.29 6.67
CA GLY A 109 3.72 6.44 7.78
C GLY A 109 3.24 5.00 7.65
N GLY A 110 1.96 4.80 7.32
CA GLY A 110 1.36 3.48 7.10
C GLY A 110 1.88 2.80 5.83
N HIS A 111 1.59 3.36 4.67
CA HIS A 111 1.92 2.73 3.37
C HIS A 111 3.41 2.48 3.17
N VAL A 112 4.29 3.38 3.66
CA VAL A 112 5.74 3.18 3.61
C VAL A 112 6.16 1.99 4.46
N ALA A 113 5.69 1.93 5.71
CA ALA A 113 6.05 0.85 6.63
C ALA A 113 5.50 -0.50 6.14
N TRP A 114 4.24 -0.56 5.69
CA TRP A 114 3.59 -1.78 5.23
C TRP A 114 4.29 -2.36 4.01
N ALA A 115 4.47 -1.58 2.96
CA ALA A 115 5.17 -2.05 1.77
C ALA A 115 6.66 -2.37 2.02
N ALA A 116 7.32 -1.69 2.98
CA ALA A 116 8.67 -2.03 3.42
C ALA A 116 8.72 -3.40 4.09
N ILE A 117 7.76 -3.72 4.97
CA ILE A 117 7.64 -5.03 5.63
C ILE A 117 7.45 -6.13 4.57
N GLU A 118 6.57 -5.93 3.59
CA GLU A 118 6.31 -6.90 2.51
C GLU A 118 7.55 -7.16 1.66
N GLY A 119 8.25 -6.10 1.27
CA GLY A 119 9.51 -6.21 0.52
C GLY A 119 10.61 -6.92 1.31
N ALA A 120 10.75 -6.59 2.60
CA ALA A 120 11.69 -7.24 3.50
C ALA A 120 11.35 -8.72 3.71
N ALA A 121 10.05 -9.05 3.87
CA ALA A 121 9.57 -10.42 4.04
C ALA A 121 9.89 -11.28 2.82
N LEU A 122 9.70 -10.77 1.60
CA LEU A 122 10.02 -11.49 0.38
C LEU A 122 11.53 -11.79 0.29
N MET A 123 12.37 -10.83 0.64
CA MET A 123 13.82 -11.03 0.67
C MET A 123 14.27 -11.93 1.81
N TYR A 124 13.58 -11.92 2.95
CA TYR A 124 13.84 -12.83 4.06
C TYR A 124 13.60 -14.29 3.67
N VAL A 125 12.48 -14.62 3.04
CA VAL A 125 12.18 -15.99 2.62
C VAL A 125 13.03 -16.45 1.44
N LYS A 126 13.46 -15.51 0.58
CA LYS A 126 14.43 -15.79 -0.48
C LYS A 126 15.78 -16.24 0.09
N GLY A 127 16.26 -15.64 1.16
CA GLY A 127 17.58 -15.88 1.70
C GLY A 127 18.68 -15.65 0.67
N PHE A 128 19.56 -16.63 0.51
CA PHE A 128 20.66 -16.60 -0.47
C PHE A 128 20.28 -17.17 -1.83
N ASP A 129 19.08 -17.71 -1.97
CA ASP A 129 18.61 -18.29 -3.22
C ASP A 129 18.33 -17.22 -4.27
N LYS A 130 18.20 -17.64 -5.53
CA LYS A 130 17.64 -16.77 -6.57
C LYS A 130 16.15 -16.59 -6.31
N LEU A 131 15.67 -15.35 -6.36
CA LEU A 131 14.25 -15.07 -6.19
C LEU A 131 13.41 -15.77 -7.26
N ASP A 132 12.42 -16.55 -6.85
CA ASP A 132 11.53 -17.33 -7.70
C ASP A 132 10.10 -17.23 -7.19
N LYS A 133 9.12 -17.57 -8.05
CA LYS A 133 7.67 -17.55 -7.73
C LYS A 133 7.31 -18.41 -6.51
N LYS A 134 8.07 -19.47 -6.22
CA LYS A 134 7.89 -20.29 -5.02
C LYS A 134 7.93 -19.48 -3.73
N HIS A 135 8.72 -18.40 -3.67
CA HIS A 135 8.86 -17.57 -2.48
C HIS A 135 7.61 -16.73 -2.20
N LEU A 136 6.80 -16.42 -3.23
CA LEU A 136 5.50 -15.77 -3.06
C LEU A 136 4.46 -16.67 -2.37
N ASN A 137 4.64 -17.99 -2.47
CA ASN A 137 3.78 -18.99 -1.83
C ASN A 137 4.37 -19.52 -0.51
N ASP A 138 5.51 -18.98 -0.04
CA ASP A 138 6.10 -19.37 1.24
C ASP A 138 5.19 -18.93 2.39
N LYS A 139 4.84 -19.86 3.28
CA LYS A 139 3.94 -19.59 4.41
C LYS A 139 4.43 -18.45 5.30
N ARG A 140 5.74 -18.32 5.49
CA ARG A 140 6.35 -17.23 6.29
C ARG A 140 6.11 -15.89 5.63
N PHE A 141 6.29 -15.80 4.31
CA PHE A 141 5.98 -14.60 3.53
C PHE A 141 4.52 -14.21 3.67
N LEU A 142 3.60 -15.16 3.41
CA LEU A 142 2.17 -14.92 3.49
C LEU A 142 1.72 -14.48 4.89
N LEU A 143 2.24 -15.13 5.95
CA LEU A 143 1.94 -14.75 7.34
C LEU A 143 2.43 -13.35 7.69
N ILE A 144 3.62 -12.95 7.22
CA ILE A 144 4.13 -11.60 7.46
C ILE A 144 3.28 -10.57 6.70
N CYS A 145 2.88 -10.86 5.46
CA CYS A 145 2.02 -9.96 4.67
C CYS A 145 0.61 -9.77 5.26
N LEU A 146 0.12 -10.70 6.07
CA LEU A 146 -1.15 -10.51 6.79
C LEU A 146 -1.09 -9.33 7.77
N ILE A 147 0.09 -9.01 8.32
CA ILE A 147 0.24 -7.90 9.28
C ILE A 147 -0.11 -6.56 8.63
N PRO A 148 0.55 -6.13 7.53
CA PRO A 148 0.19 -4.89 6.86
C PRO A 148 -1.25 -4.89 6.35
N ILE A 149 -1.77 -5.99 5.82
CA ILE A 149 -3.16 -6.10 5.35
C ILE A 149 -4.14 -5.81 6.49
N ILE A 150 -3.94 -6.43 7.66
CA ILE A 150 -4.82 -6.24 8.83
C ILE A 150 -4.68 -4.80 9.36
N LEU A 151 -3.46 -4.29 9.50
CA LEU A 151 -3.22 -2.93 9.99
C LEU A 151 -3.82 -1.88 9.06
N HIS A 152 -3.72 -2.09 7.75
CA HIS A 152 -4.33 -1.22 6.75
C HIS A 152 -5.86 -1.27 6.84
N GLY A 153 -6.45 -2.47 6.88
CA GLY A 153 -7.89 -2.61 7.04
C GLY A 153 -8.41 -1.96 8.34
N ILE A 154 -7.67 -2.08 9.46
CA ILE A 154 -8.00 -1.40 10.71
C ILE A 154 -7.91 0.13 10.55
N TRP A 155 -6.90 0.62 9.82
CA TRP A 155 -6.77 2.05 9.52
C TRP A 155 -7.98 2.60 8.76
N ASP A 156 -8.54 1.84 7.83
CA ASP A 156 -9.68 2.23 7.01
C ASP A 156 -11.05 1.96 7.69
N MET A 157 -11.06 1.30 8.87
CA MET A 157 -12.33 1.00 9.56
C MET A 157 -13.08 2.26 10.01
N PRO A 158 -14.43 2.23 9.97
CA PRO A 158 -15.27 3.27 10.52
C PRO A 158 -15.18 3.27 12.05
N ILE A 159 -14.17 3.91 12.60
CA ILE A 159 -14.07 4.17 14.03
C ILE A 159 -14.85 5.46 14.28
N SER A 160 -15.76 5.44 15.25
CA SER A 160 -16.66 6.57 15.60
C SER A 160 -15.93 7.76 16.22
N ASP A 161 -14.82 8.19 15.63
CA ASP A 161 -13.97 9.28 16.08
C ASP A 161 -13.90 10.38 14.98
N PRO A 162 -13.67 11.66 15.32
CA PRO A 162 -13.56 12.76 14.34
C PRO A 162 -12.57 12.51 13.20
N ILE A 163 -11.62 11.59 13.38
CA ILE A 163 -10.70 11.12 12.31
C ILE A 163 -11.47 10.44 11.16
N TYR A 164 -12.66 9.88 11.42
CA TYR A 164 -13.51 9.24 10.42
C TYR A 164 -13.95 10.18 9.28
N LEU A 165 -14.09 11.46 9.56
CA LEU A 165 -14.43 12.48 8.56
C LEU A 165 -13.34 12.67 7.49
N PHE A 166 -12.16 12.09 7.68
CA PHE A 166 -10.99 12.25 6.79
C PHE A 166 -10.66 11.00 5.96
N HIS A 167 -11.43 9.90 6.14
CA HIS A 167 -11.35 8.71 5.29
C HIS A 167 -12.26 8.79 4.05
N ILE A 168 -12.96 9.92 3.90
CA ILE A 168 -13.87 10.15 2.77
C ILE A 168 -13.09 10.62 1.55
#